data_f4b2a53f222a1854ffab0b976ce4bdb6
#
_entry.id   f4b2a53f222a1854ffab0b976ce4bdb6
#
_cell.length_a   1.000
_cell.length_b   1.000
_cell.length_c   1.000
_cell.angle_alpha   90.00
_cell.angle_beta   90.00
_cell.angle_gamma   90.00
#
_symmetry.space_group_name_H-M   'P 1'
#
loop_
_entity.id
_entity.type
_entity.pdbx_description
1 polymer ?
#
loop_
_entity_poly.entity_id
_entity_poly.type
_entity_poly.pdbx_seq_one_letter_code
_entity_poly.pdbx_strand_id
1 'polypeptide(L)'
;ADYRLKDKAIYEAWYGVEHTSAELFDIAAFGLPEVKGEEIQKAKQRFANKEQTLVACAGCYPTATSLAAYPAIDICEGLVVVDAVSGVTGAGRGATQRTHFCTANENLEAYGVGSHRHTPEIEQILGIQNRLVFTAHLAPASRGLLSTVTLQLMQEVPLEEMHKRYVEVYKDSPFVEVLPLGQMPKTSSVVGTNKAHIGIA
;
A
#
# COMPACT_ATOMS: atom_id res chain seq x y z
N ALA A 1 -11.01 7.81 -2.91
CA ALA A 1 -9.61 8.28 -3.04
C ALA A 1 -9.41 9.63 -2.37
N ASP A 2 -10.44 10.45 -2.30
CA ASP A 2 -10.37 11.91 -2.07
C ASP A 2 -9.71 12.31 -0.74
N TYR A 3 -9.79 11.48 0.29
CA TYR A 3 -9.22 11.78 1.62
C TYR A 3 -8.05 10.88 2.01
N ARG A 4 -7.51 10.10 1.08
CA ARG A 4 -6.29 9.30 1.31
C ARG A 4 -5.03 10.16 1.29
N LEU A 5 -5.00 11.18 0.43
CA LEU A 5 -3.99 12.24 0.44
C LEU A 5 -4.42 13.35 1.40
N LYS A 6 -3.46 13.93 2.12
CA LYS A 6 -3.67 15.00 3.10
C LYS A 6 -3.32 16.38 2.57
N ASP A 7 -2.77 16.46 1.36
CA ASP A 7 -2.39 17.70 0.69
C ASP A 7 -3.25 17.93 -0.54
N LYS A 8 -3.96 19.08 -0.57
CA LYS A 8 -4.83 19.48 -1.66
C LYS A 8 -4.06 19.62 -2.97
N ALA A 9 -2.88 20.26 -2.96
CA ALA A 9 -2.11 20.49 -4.16
C ALA A 9 -1.58 19.19 -4.77
N ILE A 10 -1.13 18.25 -3.92
CA ILE A 10 -0.72 16.91 -4.36
C ILE A 10 -1.92 16.16 -4.96
N TYR A 11 -3.08 16.21 -4.30
CA TYR A 11 -4.29 15.58 -4.85
C TYR A 11 -4.64 16.14 -6.23
N GLU A 12 -4.71 17.45 -6.36
CA GLU A 12 -5.08 18.12 -7.61
C GLU A 12 -4.08 17.84 -8.73
N ALA A 13 -2.78 17.83 -8.43
CA ALA A 13 -1.73 17.51 -9.39
C ALA A 13 -1.84 16.06 -9.92
N TRP A 14 -2.15 15.09 -9.06
CA TRP A 14 -2.20 13.69 -9.43
C TRP A 14 -3.55 13.22 -9.99
N TYR A 15 -4.65 13.86 -9.58
CA TYR A 15 -5.98 13.48 -10.04
C TYR A 15 -6.53 14.37 -11.14
N GLY A 16 -5.94 15.57 -11.35
CA GLY A 16 -6.35 16.51 -12.39
C GLY A 16 -7.74 17.14 -12.17
N VAL A 17 -8.22 17.13 -10.93
CA VAL A 17 -9.52 17.68 -10.53
C VAL A 17 -9.38 18.50 -9.24
N GLU A 18 -10.17 19.55 -9.08
CA GLU A 18 -10.21 20.34 -7.86
C GLU A 18 -10.78 19.52 -6.68
N HIS A 19 -10.15 19.64 -5.50
CA HIS A 19 -10.68 19.05 -4.28
C HIS A 19 -11.64 20.05 -3.60
N THR A 20 -12.92 19.69 -3.55
CA THR A 20 -14.00 20.60 -3.13
C THR A 20 -14.28 20.63 -1.62
N SER A 21 -13.64 19.75 -0.84
CA SER A 21 -13.90 19.61 0.61
C SER A 21 -12.61 19.32 1.39
N ALA A 22 -11.57 20.13 1.13
CA ALA A 22 -10.25 19.96 1.74
C ALA A 22 -10.26 20.20 3.27
N GLU A 23 -11.25 20.91 3.79
CA GLU A 23 -11.49 21.11 5.23
C GLU A 23 -11.71 19.81 6.00
N LEU A 24 -12.03 18.72 5.31
CA LEU A 24 -12.21 17.41 5.93
C LEU A 24 -10.90 16.61 6.06
N PHE A 25 -9.78 17.10 5.53
CA PHE A 25 -8.50 16.40 5.65
C PHE A 25 -8.07 16.19 7.10
N ASP A 26 -8.33 17.18 7.97
CA ASP A 26 -7.93 17.14 9.38
C ASP A 26 -8.67 16.05 10.18
N ILE A 27 -9.87 15.67 9.76
CA ILE A 27 -10.67 14.65 10.44
C ILE A 27 -10.59 13.27 9.75
N ALA A 28 -10.05 13.22 8.55
CA ALA A 28 -9.91 11.97 7.81
C ALA A 28 -8.76 11.14 8.37
N ALA A 29 -9.05 9.96 8.89
CA ALA A 29 -8.04 8.97 9.25
C ALA A 29 -7.67 8.12 8.04
N PHE A 30 -6.38 7.77 7.89
CA PHE A 30 -5.95 6.83 6.88
C PHE A 30 -6.30 5.39 7.30
N GLY A 31 -7.06 4.69 6.47
CA GLY A 31 -7.65 3.39 6.77
C GLY A 31 -6.70 2.20 6.60
N LEU A 32 -5.54 2.24 7.24
CA LEU A 32 -4.58 1.15 7.38
C LEU A 32 -4.09 1.11 8.83
N PRO A 33 -4.85 0.45 9.74
CA PRO A 33 -4.59 0.48 11.18
C PRO A 33 -3.22 -0.07 11.58
N GLU A 34 -2.67 -1.00 10.84
CA GLU A 34 -1.36 -1.61 11.08
C GLU A 34 -0.20 -0.60 10.95
N VAL A 35 -0.40 0.49 10.20
CA VAL A 35 0.61 1.53 9.94
C VAL A 35 0.19 2.88 10.54
N LYS A 36 -1.11 3.16 10.57
CA LYS A 36 -1.71 4.43 11.03
C LYS A 36 -2.66 4.22 12.22
N GLY A 37 -2.28 3.36 13.14
CA GLY A 37 -3.10 3.00 14.31
C GLY A 37 -3.58 4.20 15.14
N GLU A 38 -2.72 5.21 15.34
CA GLU A 38 -3.08 6.41 16.09
C GLU A 38 -4.21 7.22 15.41
N GLU A 39 -4.16 7.37 14.08
CA GLU A 39 -5.22 8.05 13.33
C GLU A 39 -6.56 7.30 13.49
N ILE A 40 -6.52 5.98 13.44
CA ILE A 40 -7.71 5.13 13.63
C ILE A 40 -8.25 5.25 15.07
N GLN A 41 -7.39 5.30 16.09
CA GLN A 41 -7.85 5.50 17.48
C GLN A 41 -8.52 6.88 17.67
N LYS A 42 -7.94 7.94 17.08
CA LYS A 42 -8.58 9.27 17.07
C LYS A 42 -9.95 9.24 16.37
N ALA A 43 -10.05 8.56 15.24
CA ALA A 43 -11.32 8.40 14.53
C ALA A 43 -12.36 7.65 15.36
N LYS A 44 -11.97 6.58 16.09
CA LYS A 44 -12.85 5.86 17.03
C LYS A 44 -13.36 6.75 18.15
N GLN A 45 -12.50 7.59 18.73
CA GLN A 45 -12.88 8.53 19.78
C GLN A 45 -13.90 9.55 19.28
N ARG A 46 -13.63 10.16 18.10
CA ARG A 46 -14.57 11.08 17.47
C ARG A 46 -15.93 10.44 17.22
N PHE A 47 -15.93 9.22 16.67
CA PHE A 47 -17.16 8.46 16.45
C PHE A 47 -17.93 8.20 17.76
N ALA A 48 -17.23 7.79 18.82
CA ALA A 48 -17.85 7.57 20.14
C ALA A 48 -18.48 8.85 20.72
N ASN A 49 -17.86 10.01 20.45
CA ASN A 49 -18.36 11.33 20.84
C ASN A 49 -19.48 11.86 19.93
N LYS A 50 -19.91 11.08 18.93
CA LYS A 50 -20.90 11.50 17.90
C LYS A 50 -20.43 12.71 17.05
N GLU A 51 -19.11 12.87 16.91
CA GLU A 51 -18.50 13.86 16.03
C GLU A 51 -18.38 13.32 14.62
N GLN A 52 -18.29 14.24 13.64
CA GLN A 52 -18.03 13.87 12.26
C GLN A 52 -16.73 13.07 12.14
N THR A 53 -16.82 11.90 11.54
CA THR A 53 -15.70 10.94 11.45
C THR A 53 -15.60 10.44 10.01
N LEU A 54 -14.38 10.43 9.48
CA LEU A 54 -14.09 9.96 8.15
C LEU A 54 -12.89 9.00 8.19
N VAL A 55 -13.01 7.84 7.53
CA VAL A 55 -11.91 6.89 7.34
C VAL A 55 -11.73 6.66 5.84
N ALA A 56 -10.56 7.01 5.34
CA ALA A 56 -10.17 6.83 3.95
C ALA A 56 -9.44 5.50 3.78
N CYS A 57 -10.15 4.47 3.33
CA CYS A 57 -9.56 3.14 3.11
C CYS A 57 -8.42 3.19 2.10
N ALA A 58 -7.29 2.58 2.45
CA ALA A 58 -6.10 2.49 1.60
C ALA A 58 -6.38 1.83 0.25
N GLY A 59 -5.64 2.22 -0.78
CA GLY A 59 -5.61 1.51 -2.06
C GLY A 59 -4.88 0.17 -1.94
N CYS A 60 -5.04 -0.72 -2.92
CA CYS A 60 -4.45 -2.07 -2.88
C CYS A 60 -2.92 -2.06 -2.85
N TYR A 61 -2.28 -1.33 -3.76
CA TYR A 61 -0.82 -1.17 -3.77
C TYR A 61 -0.30 -0.44 -2.52
N PRO A 62 -0.89 0.69 -2.07
CA PRO A 62 -0.50 1.32 -0.82
C PRO A 62 -0.58 0.38 0.38
N THR A 63 -1.62 -0.46 0.47
CA THR A 63 -1.73 -1.46 1.53
C THR A 63 -0.57 -2.44 1.50
N ALA A 64 -0.37 -3.16 0.38
CA ALA A 64 0.65 -4.20 0.30
C ALA A 64 2.07 -3.64 0.45
N THR A 65 2.37 -2.54 -0.23
CA THR A 65 3.69 -1.90 -0.20
C THR A 65 4.02 -1.33 1.18
N SER A 66 3.05 -0.64 1.80
CA SER A 66 3.30 -0.05 3.13
C SER A 66 3.47 -1.11 4.19
N LEU A 67 2.69 -2.20 4.18
CA LEU A 67 2.90 -3.31 5.10
C LEU A 67 4.27 -3.97 4.91
N ALA A 68 4.75 -4.08 3.68
CA ALA A 68 6.07 -4.65 3.41
C ALA A 68 7.24 -3.72 3.82
N ALA A 69 7.09 -2.39 3.65
CA ALA A 69 8.17 -1.44 3.90
C ALA A 69 8.21 -0.89 5.33
N TYR A 70 7.06 -0.71 5.96
CA TYR A 70 6.89 0.05 7.21
C TYR A 70 7.84 -0.37 8.34
N PRO A 71 8.05 -1.68 8.62
CA PRO A 71 8.91 -2.06 9.73
C PRO A 71 10.40 -1.69 9.56
N ALA A 72 10.86 -1.41 8.35
CA ALA A 72 12.25 -1.09 8.07
C ALA A 72 12.47 0.32 7.51
N ILE A 73 11.41 1.14 7.40
CA ILE A 73 11.49 2.42 6.72
C ILE A 73 12.34 3.46 7.46
N ASP A 74 12.38 3.40 8.78
CA ASP A 74 13.15 4.29 9.65
C ASP A 74 14.68 4.05 9.59
N ILE A 75 15.10 2.86 9.12
CA ILE A 75 16.51 2.52 8.89
C ILE A 75 16.85 2.45 7.40
N CYS A 76 15.94 2.92 6.53
CA CYS A 76 16.12 2.97 5.09
C CYS A 76 16.61 4.34 4.66
N GLU A 77 17.66 4.39 3.84
CA GLU A 77 18.13 5.57 3.14
C GLU A 77 18.01 5.39 1.61
N GLY A 78 18.08 6.49 0.87
CA GLY A 78 18.02 6.44 -0.59
C GLY A 78 16.63 6.10 -1.13
N LEU A 79 16.60 5.43 -2.27
CA LEU A 79 15.37 5.09 -2.97
C LEU A 79 14.70 3.84 -2.39
N VAL A 80 13.38 3.88 -2.35
CA VAL A 80 12.53 2.70 -2.11
C VAL A 80 12.04 2.22 -3.48
N VAL A 81 12.45 1.03 -3.88
CA VAL A 81 12.08 0.45 -5.18
C VAL A 81 10.97 -0.58 -4.98
N VAL A 82 9.91 -0.44 -5.74
CA VAL A 82 8.71 -1.30 -5.63
C VAL A 82 8.27 -1.78 -7.01
N ASP A 83 8.30 -3.08 -7.19
CA ASP A 83 7.66 -3.76 -8.31
C ASP A 83 6.44 -4.54 -7.79
N ALA A 84 5.25 -4.19 -8.30
CA ALA A 84 4.02 -4.78 -7.79
C ALA A 84 3.14 -5.28 -8.94
N VAL A 85 2.58 -6.47 -8.75
CA VAL A 85 1.75 -7.17 -9.74
C VAL A 85 0.35 -7.34 -9.19
N SER A 86 -0.66 -6.89 -9.93
CA SER A 86 -2.07 -7.02 -9.58
C SER A 86 -2.86 -7.83 -10.61
N GLY A 87 -3.84 -8.57 -10.15
CA GLY A 87 -4.85 -9.16 -11.03
C GLY A 87 -5.78 -8.11 -11.65
N VAL A 88 -6.46 -8.49 -12.73
CA VAL A 88 -7.24 -7.59 -13.63
C VAL A 88 -8.37 -6.87 -12.89
N THR A 89 -9.03 -7.50 -11.92
CA THR A 89 -10.12 -6.86 -11.18
C THR A 89 -9.69 -5.64 -10.37
N GLY A 90 -8.39 -5.51 -10.05
CA GLY A 90 -7.81 -4.34 -9.42
C GLY A 90 -7.88 -3.06 -10.27
N ALA A 91 -8.02 -3.16 -11.58
CA ALA A 91 -8.23 -2.03 -12.48
C ALA A 91 -9.63 -1.40 -12.36
N GLY A 92 -10.54 -2.01 -11.57
CA GLY A 92 -11.90 -1.54 -11.37
C GLY A 92 -12.87 -2.06 -12.43
N ARG A 93 -14.16 -1.63 -12.33
CA ARG A 93 -15.24 -2.13 -13.18
C ARG A 93 -15.37 -1.44 -14.54
N GLY A 94 -14.65 -0.36 -14.75
CA GLY A 94 -14.67 0.36 -16.03
C GLY A 94 -14.05 -0.49 -17.14
N ALA A 95 -14.79 -0.73 -18.22
CA ALA A 95 -14.28 -1.45 -19.38
C ALA A 95 -13.24 -0.60 -20.13
N THR A 96 -12.06 -1.15 -20.34
CA THR A 96 -10.98 -0.52 -21.08
C THR A 96 -10.33 -1.54 -22.03
N GLN A 97 -9.61 -1.07 -23.05
CA GLN A 97 -8.85 -1.94 -23.95
C GLN A 97 -7.91 -2.87 -23.17
N ARG A 98 -7.20 -2.35 -22.16
CA ARG A 98 -6.25 -3.10 -21.33
C ARG A 98 -6.92 -4.26 -20.56
N THR A 99 -8.13 -4.05 -20.06
CA THR A 99 -8.85 -5.03 -19.26
C THR A 99 -9.76 -5.95 -20.07
N HIS A 100 -9.79 -5.77 -21.40
CA HIS A 100 -10.50 -6.66 -22.31
C HIS A 100 -9.86 -8.05 -22.29
N PHE A 101 -10.64 -9.11 -22.29
CA PHE A 101 -10.15 -10.48 -22.13
C PHE A 101 -9.03 -10.83 -23.12
N CYS A 102 -9.22 -10.52 -24.42
CA CYS A 102 -8.21 -10.81 -25.44
C CYS A 102 -6.90 -10.01 -25.30
N THR A 103 -6.90 -8.93 -24.53
CA THR A 103 -5.70 -8.13 -24.26
C THR A 103 -5.02 -8.57 -22.96
N ALA A 104 -5.82 -8.87 -21.94
CA ALA A 104 -5.31 -9.20 -20.61
C ALA A 104 -4.88 -10.66 -20.48
N ASN A 105 -5.52 -11.58 -21.21
CA ASN A 105 -5.22 -13.01 -21.11
C ASN A 105 -3.80 -13.32 -21.60
N GLU A 106 -3.07 -14.12 -20.84
CA GLU A 106 -1.68 -14.53 -21.13
C GLU A 106 -0.70 -13.35 -21.34
N ASN A 107 -1.01 -12.17 -20.74
CA ASN A 107 -0.22 -10.96 -20.86
C ASN A 107 0.18 -10.40 -19.49
N LEU A 108 1.42 -9.94 -19.37
CA LEU A 108 1.92 -9.18 -18.23
C LEU A 108 2.35 -7.79 -18.71
N GLU A 109 1.74 -6.74 -18.20
CA GLU A 109 1.94 -5.38 -18.67
C GLU A 109 2.31 -4.44 -17.51
N ALA A 110 3.43 -3.71 -17.65
CA ALA A 110 3.72 -2.58 -16.79
C ALA A 110 2.85 -1.37 -17.16
N TYR A 111 2.30 -0.68 -16.19
CA TYR A 111 1.47 0.49 -16.46
C TYR A 111 1.66 1.60 -15.42
N GLY A 112 1.31 2.82 -15.80
CA GLY A 112 1.41 3.99 -14.92
C GLY A 112 2.83 4.26 -14.39
N VAL A 113 3.86 3.84 -15.11
CA VAL A 113 5.25 4.03 -14.71
C VAL A 113 5.55 5.52 -14.58
N GLY A 114 6.04 5.93 -13.41
CA GLY A 114 6.30 7.34 -13.07
C GLY A 114 5.04 8.22 -12.90
N SER A 115 3.83 7.68 -13.09
CA SER A 115 2.57 8.45 -13.06
C SER A 115 1.41 7.75 -12.35
N HIS A 116 1.65 6.66 -11.65
CA HIS A 116 0.60 5.92 -10.97
C HIS A 116 0.08 6.68 -9.74
N ARG A 117 -1.24 6.83 -9.63
CA ARG A 117 -1.91 7.62 -8.57
C ARG A 117 -1.68 7.11 -7.14
N HIS A 118 -1.18 5.90 -6.95
CA HIS A 118 -0.79 5.40 -5.64
C HIS A 118 0.61 5.85 -5.20
N THR A 119 1.43 6.39 -6.09
CA THR A 119 2.78 6.89 -5.74
C THR A 119 2.74 7.89 -4.59
N PRO A 120 2.01 9.02 -4.67
CA PRO A 120 1.98 10.01 -3.58
C PRO A 120 1.31 9.45 -2.31
N GLU A 121 0.40 8.49 -2.43
CA GLU A 121 -0.22 7.83 -1.28
C GLU A 121 0.81 7.00 -0.50
N ILE A 122 1.61 6.18 -1.19
CA ILE A 122 2.68 5.38 -0.57
C ILE A 122 3.74 6.28 0.06
N GLU A 123 4.18 7.31 -0.66
CA GLU A 123 5.16 8.28 -0.16
C GLU A 123 4.69 8.97 1.11
N GLN A 124 3.42 9.41 1.13
CA GLN A 124 2.82 10.05 2.31
C GLN A 124 2.74 9.09 3.50
N ILE A 125 2.30 7.85 3.29
CA ILE A 125 2.15 6.85 4.35
C ILE A 125 3.49 6.55 5.02
N LEU A 126 4.53 6.36 4.20
CA LEU A 126 5.87 5.96 4.63
C LEU A 126 6.78 7.13 5.00
N GLY A 127 6.37 8.38 4.70
CA GLY A 127 7.19 9.58 4.95
C GLY A 127 8.43 9.68 4.05
N ILE A 128 8.33 9.23 2.80
CA ILE A 128 9.47 9.10 1.86
C ILE A 128 9.29 9.94 0.58
N GLN A 129 8.84 11.18 0.70
CA GLN A 129 8.58 12.06 -0.44
C GLN A 129 9.75 12.09 -1.43
N ASN A 130 9.43 11.88 -2.72
CA ASN A 130 10.39 11.84 -3.84
C ASN A 130 11.47 10.73 -3.74
N ARG A 131 11.23 9.70 -2.94
CA ARG A 131 12.15 8.57 -2.78
C ARG A 131 11.58 7.24 -3.29
N LEU A 132 10.38 7.24 -3.84
CA LEU A 132 9.70 6.04 -4.31
C LEU A 132 9.88 5.84 -5.82
N VAL A 133 10.39 4.69 -6.20
CA VAL A 133 10.33 4.17 -7.59
C VAL A 133 9.29 3.06 -7.61
N PHE A 134 8.11 3.36 -8.15
CA PHE A 134 6.98 2.44 -8.15
C PHE A 134 6.60 2.01 -9.56
N THR A 135 6.65 0.71 -9.81
CA THR A 135 6.23 0.08 -11.07
C THR A 135 5.07 -0.89 -10.80
N ALA A 136 3.91 -0.54 -11.33
CA ALA A 136 2.72 -1.38 -11.27
C ALA A 136 2.64 -2.28 -12.50
N HIS A 137 2.23 -3.54 -12.32
CA HIS A 137 2.00 -4.50 -13.39
C HIS A 137 0.59 -5.08 -13.29
N LEU A 138 0.00 -5.36 -14.44
CA LEU A 138 -1.25 -6.11 -14.58
C LEU A 138 -0.93 -7.52 -15.06
N ALA A 139 -1.40 -8.51 -14.32
CA ALA A 139 -1.22 -9.93 -14.65
C ALA A 139 -2.56 -10.58 -15.06
N PRO A 140 -2.53 -11.67 -15.85
CA PRO A 140 -3.72 -12.37 -16.33
C PRO A 140 -4.36 -13.25 -15.24
N ALA A 141 -4.49 -12.70 -14.04
CA ALA A 141 -5.15 -13.30 -12.90
C ALA A 141 -6.42 -12.51 -12.55
N SER A 142 -7.46 -13.18 -12.10
CA SER A 142 -8.67 -12.47 -11.69
C SER A 142 -8.44 -11.58 -10.48
N ARG A 143 -7.70 -12.04 -9.48
CA ARG A 143 -7.47 -11.36 -8.19
C ARG A 143 -6.05 -11.64 -7.68
N GLY A 144 -5.68 -10.91 -6.64
CA GLY A 144 -4.41 -11.03 -5.95
C GLY A 144 -3.51 -9.84 -6.24
N LEU A 145 -2.60 -9.60 -5.33
CA LEU A 145 -1.56 -8.59 -5.45
C LEU A 145 -0.29 -9.12 -4.80
N LEU A 146 0.83 -9.01 -5.50
CA LEU A 146 2.16 -9.28 -4.98
C LEU A 146 2.97 -7.99 -5.12
N SER A 147 3.62 -7.55 -4.04
CA SER A 147 4.50 -6.39 -4.03
C SER A 147 5.89 -6.83 -3.61
N THR A 148 6.89 -6.60 -4.45
CA THR A 148 8.30 -6.76 -4.12
C THR A 148 8.86 -5.39 -3.78
N VAL A 149 9.37 -5.25 -2.56
CA VAL A 149 9.90 -3.98 -2.03
C VAL A 149 11.38 -4.16 -1.74
N THR A 150 12.22 -3.33 -2.37
CA THR A 150 13.65 -3.29 -2.11
C THR A 150 13.98 -2.01 -1.36
N LEU A 151 14.60 -2.15 -0.20
CA LEU A 151 15.03 -1.06 0.67
C LEU A 151 16.56 -1.04 0.77
N GLN A 152 17.13 0.14 0.56
CA GLN A 152 18.55 0.36 0.87
C GLN A 152 18.67 0.74 2.33
N LEU A 153 19.27 -0.14 3.14
CA LEU A 153 19.44 0.11 4.56
C LEU A 153 20.67 0.99 4.83
N MET A 154 20.62 1.81 5.88
CA MET A 154 21.73 2.66 6.34
C MET A 154 22.95 1.83 6.78
N GLN A 155 22.71 0.62 7.23
CA GLN A 155 23.75 -0.34 7.65
C GLN A 155 23.25 -1.76 7.41
N GLU A 156 24.18 -2.69 7.36
CA GLU A 156 23.86 -4.11 7.30
C GLU A 156 23.13 -4.56 8.57
N VAL A 157 22.02 -5.27 8.40
CA VAL A 157 21.23 -5.86 9.49
C VAL A 157 21.09 -7.35 9.23
N PRO A 158 21.45 -8.23 10.18
CA PRO A 158 21.26 -9.66 10.04
C PRO A 158 19.81 -10.01 9.73
N LEU A 159 19.59 -10.98 8.83
CA LEU A 159 18.26 -11.35 8.36
C LEU A 159 17.33 -11.80 9.50
N GLU A 160 17.87 -12.54 10.48
CA GLU A 160 17.15 -12.98 11.68
C GLU A 160 16.70 -11.81 12.56
N GLU A 161 17.51 -10.76 12.64
CA GLU A 161 17.16 -9.54 13.39
C GLU A 161 16.07 -8.76 12.66
N MET A 162 16.19 -8.62 11.35
CA MET A 162 15.16 -8.01 10.52
C MET A 162 13.82 -8.77 10.65
N HIS A 163 13.85 -10.10 10.57
CA HIS A 163 12.66 -10.92 10.75
C HIS A 163 11.99 -10.70 12.12
N LYS A 164 12.77 -10.70 13.20
CA LYS A 164 12.26 -10.42 14.55
C LYS A 164 11.59 -9.04 14.63
N ARG A 165 12.18 -8.04 13.98
CA ARG A 165 11.62 -6.69 13.91
C ARG A 165 10.24 -6.68 13.24
N TYR A 166 10.07 -7.37 12.12
CA TYR A 166 8.79 -7.48 11.44
C TYR A 166 7.75 -8.23 12.28
N VAL A 167 8.15 -9.34 12.90
CA VAL A 167 7.27 -10.10 13.80
C VAL A 167 6.80 -9.23 14.96
N GLU A 168 7.69 -8.45 15.58
CA GLU A 168 7.34 -7.58 16.71
C GLU A 168 6.39 -6.45 16.28
N VAL A 169 6.61 -5.83 15.12
CA VAL A 169 5.75 -4.75 14.61
C VAL A 169 4.33 -5.25 14.37
N TYR A 170 4.17 -6.47 13.85
CA TYR A 170 2.87 -7.00 13.46
C TYR A 170 2.25 -8.01 14.44
N LYS A 171 2.83 -8.20 15.65
CA LYS A 171 2.35 -9.18 16.63
C LYS A 171 0.87 -9.05 17.00
N ASP A 172 0.36 -7.82 17.00
CA ASP A 172 -1.03 -7.50 17.34
C ASP A 172 -1.91 -7.26 16.10
N SER A 173 -1.41 -7.58 14.91
CA SER A 173 -2.09 -7.37 13.63
C SER A 173 -2.66 -8.70 13.09
N PRO A 174 -3.92 -9.05 13.37
CA PRO A 174 -4.46 -10.39 13.13
C PRO A 174 -4.54 -10.78 11.64
N PHE A 175 -4.42 -9.79 10.75
CA PHE A 175 -4.48 -10.01 9.30
C PHE A 175 -3.11 -9.96 8.62
N VAL A 176 -2.03 -9.66 9.34
CA VAL A 176 -0.67 -9.65 8.82
C VAL A 176 0.10 -10.85 9.36
N GLU A 177 0.64 -11.65 8.47
CA GLU A 177 1.43 -12.84 8.81
C GLU A 177 2.84 -12.68 8.24
N VAL A 178 3.83 -12.57 9.12
CA VAL A 178 5.25 -12.60 8.74
C VAL A 178 5.65 -14.07 8.64
N LEU A 179 5.99 -14.49 7.42
CA LEU A 179 6.33 -15.88 7.14
C LEU A 179 7.69 -16.26 7.76
N PRO A 180 7.89 -17.54 8.10
CA PRO A 180 9.21 -18.03 8.53
C PRO A 180 10.30 -17.70 7.52
N LEU A 181 11.53 -17.51 7.97
CA LEU A 181 12.68 -17.29 7.10
C LEU A 181 12.80 -18.38 6.02
N GLY A 182 13.12 -17.97 4.81
CA GLY A 182 13.21 -18.84 3.64
C GLY A 182 11.85 -19.12 2.96
N GLN A 183 10.74 -18.63 3.50
CA GLN A 183 9.43 -18.71 2.86
C GLN A 183 9.04 -17.37 2.24
N MET A 184 8.52 -17.44 1.01
CA MET A 184 8.04 -16.27 0.27
C MET A 184 6.52 -16.30 0.08
N PRO A 185 5.85 -15.14 0.09
CA PRO A 185 4.41 -15.07 -0.07
C PRO A 185 3.97 -15.54 -1.47
N LYS A 186 2.76 -16.10 -1.52
CA LYS A 186 2.09 -16.50 -2.77
C LYS A 186 0.69 -15.92 -2.77
N THR A 187 0.24 -15.36 -3.88
CA THR A 187 -1.13 -14.85 -4.00
C THR A 187 -2.18 -15.92 -3.70
N SER A 188 -1.92 -17.16 -4.11
CA SER A 188 -2.82 -18.30 -3.86
C SER A 188 -3.01 -18.63 -2.38
N SER A 189 -2.05 -18.31 -1.52
CA SER A 189 -2.12 -18.62 -0.08
C SER A 189 -3.09 -17.71 0.68
N VAL A 190 -3.46 -16.55 0.11
CA VAL A 190 -4.35 -15.57 0.73
C VAL A 190 -5.69 -15.41 0.03
N VAL A 191 -5.93 -16.19 -1.04
CA VAL A 191 -7.20 -16.14 -1.78
C VAL A 191 -8.38 -16.44 -0.85
N GLY A 192 -9.43 -15.61 -0.94
CA GLY A 192 -10.64 -15.73 -0.13
C GLY A 192 -10.50 -15.33 1.33
N THR A 193 -9.36 -14.73 1.70
CA THR A 193 -9.08 -14.25 3.05
C THR A 193 -8.85 -12.73 3.06
N ASN A 194 -8.77 -12.15 4.27
CA ASN A 194 -8.34 -10.76 4.49
C ASN A 194 -6.87 -10.69 4.96
N LYS A 195 -6.08 -11.73 4.69
CA LYS A 195 -4.68 -11.80 5.13
C LYS A 195 -3.72 -11.14 4.15
N ALA A 196 -2.63 -10.60 4.69
CA ALA A 196 -1.41 -10.24 4.00
C ALA A 196 -0.26 -11.10 4.53
N HIS A 197 0.50 -11.73 3.63
CA HIS A 197 1.70 -12.48 3.98
C HIS A 197 2.93 -11.66 3.61
N ILE A 198 3.92 -11.61 4.50
CA ILE A 198 5.20 -10.92 4.30
C ILE A 198 6.34 -11.95 4.39
N GLY A 199 7.17 -12.01 3.37
CA GLY A 199 8.44 -12.74 3.37
C GLY A 199 9.61 -11.75 3.33
N ILE A 200 10.72 -12.11 3.94
CA ILE A 200 11.92 -11.27 4.06
C ILE A 200 13.11 -12.05 3.51
N ALA A 201 13.93 -11.40 2.69
CA ALA A 201 15.15 -11.94 2.08
C ALA A 201 16.28 -10.91 2.12
#